data_68797d9ecec45af3062df515d183c8e4
#
_entry.id   68797d9ecec45af3062df515d183c8e4
#
_cell.length_a   1.000
_cell.length_b   1.000
_cell.length_c   1.000
_cell.angle_alpha   90.00
_cell.angle_beta   90.00
_cell.angle_gamma   90.00
#
_symmetry.space_group_name_H-M   'P 1'
#
loop_
_entity.id
_entity.type
_entity.pdbx_description
1 polymer ?
#
loop_
_entity_poly.entity_id
_entity_poly.type
_entity_poly.pdbx_seq_one_letter_code
_entity_poly.pdbx_strand_id
1 'polypeptide(L)'
;MKKITILALHLNYGGIERFITNLANSISNEYDVEIVSTYKLLDKPFFDLNKNIEVKYLITDLKPNKHILKDSLKKCRFIKFIKELFVSIKIVHLKKHLMIDYIKKCDSDIIISTRDIHNKWLGKYGKDAILKIGSEHNDVNSTNYIKKIAQTTKNLDYFVVVSDKMVNDYKKYLSIPVIHIPNSIEKLPNNYSKLESNNVISVGRLENVKGYDDLIDVFKLIVSKNENVFLNIVGTGSQYDYLNEKIKKLGIENNVKLLGYKDSNTLSTLYNDSSIYVMTSFSESFGIVLLEAQSHKLPCIAFDSANGAKELINNGVDGYLIGNRDKEKMANKILELINDKDKCKQLGEQALENSKKYLSENIKQKWVDIFEK
;
A
#
# COMPACT_ATOMS: atom_id res chain seq x y z
N MET A 1 -28.73 10.50 6.20
CA MET A 1 -27.48 9.68 6.27
C MET A 1 -26.39 10.60 6.82
N LYS A 2 -25.52 10.11 7.72
CA LYS A 2 -24.34 10.87 8.13
C LYS A 2 -23.43 11.10 6.91
N LYS A 3 -22.85 12.30 6.83
CA LYS A 3 -21.92 12.67 5.77
C LYS A 3 -20.47 12.43 6.20
N ILE A 4 -19.71 11.70 5.39
CA ILE A 4 -18.31 11.34 5.66
C ILE A 4 -17.41 11.92 4.58
N THR A 5 -16.43 12.74 4.97
CA THR A 5 -15.40 13.21 4.08
C THR A 5 -14.08 12.47 4.30
N ILE A 6 -13.49 11.95 3.22
CA ILE A 6 -12.15 11.33 3.25
C ILE A 6 -11.14 12.27 2.58
N LEU A 7 -10.14 12.74 3.34
CA LEU A 7 -9.09 13.62 2.83
C LEU A 7 -7.96 12.82 2.20
N ALA A 8 -7.76 12.99 0.90
CA ALA A 8 -6.73 12.35 0.11
C ALA A 8 -5.65 13.34 -0.36
N LEU A 9 -4.43 12.86 -0.57
CA LEU A 9 -3.41 13.67 -1.26
C LEU A 9 -3.62 13.66 -2.78
N HIS A 10 -3.88 12.50 -3.34
CA HIS A 10 -4.24 12.26 -4.74
C HIS A 10 -4.98 10.90 -4.82
N LEU A 11 -5.54 10.59 -6.00
CA LEU A 11 -6.21 9.31 -6.28
C LEU A 11 -5.50 8.57 -7.43
N ASN A 12 -4.17 8.55 -7.40
CA ASN A 12 -3.32 7.77 -8.31
C ASN A 12 -3.15 6.34 -7.77
N TYR A 13 -2.23 5.55 -8.32
CA TYR A 13 -1.93 4.22 -7.81
C TYR A 13 -1.13 4.27 -6.50
N GLY A 14 -1.46 3.37 -5.55
CA GLY A 14 -0.76 3.24 -4.27
C GLY A 14 -1.61 2.53 -3.20
N GLY A 15 -0.96 2.08 -2.13
CA GLY A 15 -1.65 1.37 -1.04
C GLY A 15 -2.64 2.25 -0.28
N ILE A 16 -2.32 3.53 -0.06
CA ILE A 16 -3.22 4.46 0.63
C ILE A 16 -4.42 4.81 -0.25
N GLU A 17 -4.20 4.98 -1.55
CA GLU A 17 -5.24 5.26 -2.52
C GLU A 17 -6.18 4.05 -2.68
N ARG A 18 -5.64 2.82 -2.64
CA ARG A 18 -6.43 1.59 -2.60
C ARG A 18 -7.26 1.51 -1.31
N PHE A 19 -6.66 1.82 -0.16
CA PHE A 19 -7.37 1.91 1.11
C PHE A 19 -8.53 2.91 1.06
N ILE A 20 -8.30 4.14 0.56
CA ILE A 20 -9.33 5.18 0.42
C ILE A 20 -10.50 4.67 -0.41
N THR A 21 -10.20 4.05 -1.57
CA THR A 21 -11.22 3.52 -2.47
C THR A 21 -12.01 2.39 -1.83
N ASN A 22 -11.33 1.41 -1.22
CA ASN A 22 -12.00 0.27 -0.58
C ASN A 22 -12.90 0.73 0.58
N LEU A 23 -12.42 1.66 1.43
CA LEU A 23 -13.21 2.22 2.51
C LEU A 23 -14.44 2.97 1.96
N ALA A 24 -14.23 3.90 1.02
CA ALA A 24 -15.31 4.70 0.45
C ALA A 24 -16.38 3.81 -0.19
N ASN A 25 -15.98 2.83 -1.00
CA ASN A 25 -16.91 1.89 -1.64
C ASN A 25 -17.69 1.07 -0.61
N SER A 26 -17.02 0.60 0.46
CA SER A 26 -17.65 -0.27 1.46
C SER A 26 -18.75 0.42 2.28
N ILE A 27 -18.64 1.74 2.48
CA ILE A 27 -19.58 2.52 3.32
C ILE A 27 -20.57 3.35 2.52
N SER A 28 -20.38 3.53 1.20
CA SER A 28 -21.16 4.45 0.36
C SER A 28 -22.66 4.10 0.21
N ASN A 29 -23.07 2.89 0.58
CA ASN A 29 -24.50 2.51 0.58
C ASN A 29 -25.23 2.95 1.87
N GLU A 30 -24.50 3.26 2.95
CA GLU A 30 -25.04 3.57 4.28
C GLU A 30 -24.75 5.02 4.70
N TYR A 31 -23.74 5.64 4.07
CA TYR A 31 -23.28 6.99 4.35
C TYR A 31 -23.19 7.83 3.07
N ASP A 32 -23.36 9.14 3.22
CA ASP A 32 -23.06 10.10 2.15
C ASP A 32 -21.54 10.34 2.11
N VAL A 33 -20.86 9.82 1.09
CA VAL A 33 -19.38 9.78 1.04
C VAL A 33 -18.83 10.77 0.02
N GLU A 34 -18.00 11.68 0.50
CA GLU A 34 -17.21 12.60 -0.33
C GLU A 34 -15.71 12.31 -0.17
N ILE A 35 -14.96 12.27 -1.28
CA ILE A 35 -13.50 12.22 -1.27
C ILE A 35 -12.96 13.57 -1.70
N VAL A 36 -12.17 14.22 -0.82
CA VAL A 36 -11.52 15.50 -1.14
C VAL A 36 -10.04 15.28 -1.38
N SER A 37 -9.67 15.30 -2.64
CA SER A 37 -8.29 15.11 -3.09
C SER A 37 -7.56 16.44 -3.26
N THR A 38 -6.36 16.54 -2.70
CA THR A 38 -5.52 17.74 -2.86
C THR A 38 -5.17 17.98 -4.31
N TYR A 39 -4.77 16.93 -5.05
CA TYR A 39 -4.33 17.06 -6.46
C TYR A 39 -5.15 16.18 -7.39
N LYS A 40 -5.47 16.71 -8.58
CA LYS A 40 -5.92 15.94 -9.73
C LYS A 40 -4.69 15.53 -10.56
N LEU A 41 -4.21 14.30 -10.39
CA LEU A 41 -3.05 13.79 -11.13
C LEU A 41 -3.45 12.99 -12.38
N LEU A 42 -4.65 12.43 -12.39
CA LEU A 42 -5.24 11.65 -13.48
C LEU A 42 -6.61 12.24 -13.83
N ASP A 43 -7.13 11.93 -15.02
CA ASP A 43 -8.46 12.41 -15.46
C ASP A 43 -9.58 11.78 -14.63
N LYS A 44 -9.39 10.52 -14.20
CA LYS A 44 -10.27 9.80 -13.26
C LYS A 44 -9.43 9.14 -12.16
N PRO A 45 -10.03 8.80 -11.01
CA PRO A 45 -9.37 7.97 -9.99
C PRO A 45 -8.80 6.70 -10.60
N PHE A 46 -7.65 6.25 -10.08
CA PHE A 46 -6.99 5.05 -10.59
C PHE A 46 -7.77 3.78 -10.27
N PHE A 47 -8.34 3.69 -9.07
CA PHE A 47 -9.23 2.61 -8.65
C PHE A 47 -10.67 3.03 -8.82
N ASP A 48 -11.54 2.10 -9.20
CA ASP A 48 -12.94 2.37 -9.48
C ASP A 48 -13.70 2.72 -8.18
N LEU A 49 -14.46 3.79 -8.25
CA LEU A 49 -15.34 4.27 -7.18
C LEU A 49 -16.81 4.01 -7.54
N ASN A 50 -17.63 3.72 -6.54
CA ASN A 50 -19.07 3.65 -6.69
C ASN A 50 -19.62 4.99 -7.20
N LYS A 51 -20.66 4.95 -8.03
CA LYS A 51 -21.21 6.13 -8.72
C LYS A 51 -21.79 7.19 -7.79
N ASN A 52 -22.16 6.80 -6.57
CA ASN A 52 -22.73 7.67 -5.54
C ASN A 52 -21.66 8.37 -4.69
N ILE A 53 -20.36 8.13 -4.94
CA ILE A 53 -19.27 8.80 -4.22
C ILE A 53 -18.87 10.07 -4.97
N GLU A 54 -18.98 11.22 -4.30
CA GLU A 54 -18.51 12.49 -4.84
C GLU A 54 -16.97 12.62 -4.71
N VAL A 55 -16.31 13.08 -5.77
CA VAL A 55 -14.86 13.35 -5.75
C VAL A 55 -14.60 14.81 -6.07
N LYS A 56 -14.03 15.53 -5.10
CA LYS A 56 -13.64 16.93 -5.24
C LYS A 56 -12.13 17.08 -5.29
N TYR A 57 -11.63 17.80 -6.28
CA TYR A 57 -10.21 18.11 -6.42
C TYR A 57 -9.95 19.60 -6.09
N LEU A 58 -8.98 19.84 -5.20
CA LEU A 58 -8.65 21.21 -4.78
C LEU A 58 -7.67 21.90 -5.74
N ILE A 59 -6.76 21.13 -6.34
CA ILE A 59 -5.76 21.65 -7.30
C ILE A 59 -5.82 20.78 -8.56
N THR A 60 -6.24 21.39 -9.68
CA THR A 60 -6.41 20.70 -10.97
C THR A 60 -5.28 20.96 -11.94
N ASP A 61 -4.69 22.17 -11.91
CA ASP A 61 -3.78 22.66 -12.95
C ASP A 61 -2.29 22.57 -12.58
N LEU A 62 -1.99 22.23 -11.33
CA LEU A 62 -0.62 22.14 -10.83
C LEU A 62 -0.32 20.75 -10.27
N LYS A 63 0.81 20.18 -10.67
CA LYS A 63 1.30 18.90 -10.18
C LYS A 63 2.57 19.08 -9.35
N PRO A 64 2.81 18.23 -8.32
CA PRO A 64 4.06 18.23 -7.56
C PRO A 64 5.27 18.09 -8.50
N ASN A 65 6.25 19.01 -8.39
CA ASN A 65 7.38 19.13 -9.32
C ASN A 65 8.75 18.83 -8.70
N LYS A 66 8.79 18.14 -7.56
CA LYS A 66 10.02 17.82 -6.81
C LYS A 66 11.09 17.11 -7.67
N HIS A 67 10.68 16.23 -8.58
CA HIS A 67 11.58 15.53 -9.49
C HIS A 67 12.18 16.49 -10.54
N ILE A 68 11.39 17.44 -11.06
CA ILE A 68 11.85 18.47 -12.01
C ILE A 68 12.87 19.39 -11.36
N LEU A 69 12.63 19.80 -10.09
CA LEU A 69 13.58 20.57 -9.30
C LEU A 69 14.92 19.86 -9.15
N LYS A 70 14.89 18.59 -8.75
CA LYS A 70 16.12 17.78 -8.59
C LYS A 70 16.87 17.60 -9.91
N ASP A 71 16.16 17.32 -11.00
CA ASP A 71 16.76 17.15 -12.33
C ASP A 71 17.38 18.47 -12.84
N SER A 72 16.66 19.59 -12.65
CA SER A 72 17.16 20.91 -13.05
C SER A 72 18.43 21.31 -12.30
N LEU A 73 18.52 20.98 -11.00
CA LEU A 73 19.71 21.20 -10.18
C LEU A 73 20.89 20.31 -10.65
N LYS A 74 20.64 19.01 -10.85
CA LYS A 74 21.65 18.07 -11.31
C LYS A 74 22.23 18.42 -12.68
N LYS A 75 21.40 18.96 -13.58
CA LYS A 75 21.80 19.36 -14.95
C LYS A 75 22.25 20.83 -15.05
N CYS A 76 22.48 21.51 -13.92
CA CYS A 76 22.91 22.91 -13.83
C CYS A 76 22.03 23.89 -14.65
N ARG A 77 20.71 23.62 -14.72
CA ARG A 77 19.73 24.47 -15.44
C ARG A 77 19.14 25.50 -14.50
N PHE A 78 19.91 26.49 -14.10
CA PHE A 78 19.56 27.46 -13.03
C PHE A 78 18.26 28.24 -13.29
N ILE A 79 18.04 28.73 -14.52
CA ILE A 79 16.81 29.49 -14.86
C ILE A 79 15.58 28.59 -14.69
N LYS A 80 15.65 27.32 -15.19
CA LYS A 80 14.56 26.36 -15.01
C LYS A 80 14.36 26.02 -13.54
N PHE A 81 15.44 25.83 -12.79
CA PHE A 81 15.38 25.56 -11.34
C PHE A 81 14.65 26.68 -10.60
N ILE A 82 14.98 27.95 -10.86
CA ILE A 82 14.33 29.12 -10.23
C ILE A 82 12.83 29.17 -10.56
N LYS A 83 12.45 29.00 -11.84
CA LYS A 83 11.03 28.95 -12.24
C LYS A 83 10.28 27.81 -11.51
N GLU A 84 10.86 26.62 -11.48
CA GLU A 84 10.25 25.47 -10.82
C GLU A 84 10.20 25.63 -9.28
N LEU A 85 11.13 26.38 -8.71
CA LEU A 85 11.12 26.70 -7.27
C LEU A 85 9.92 27.60 -6.93
N PHE A 86 9.65 28.65 -7.72
CA PHE A 86 8.46 29.49 -7.54
C PHE A 86 7.16 28.67 -7.69
N VAL A 87 7.09 27.78 -8.68
CA VAL A 87 5.95 26.86 -8.85
C VAL A 87 5.79 25.97 -7.62
N SER A 88 6.89 25.42 -7.09
CA SER A 88 6.86 24.59 -5.89
C SER A 88 6.36 25.35 -4.66
N ILE A 89 6.82 26.58 -4.45
CA ILE A 89 6.33 27.45 -3.37
C ILE A 89 4.84 27.71 -3.51
N LYS A 90 4.38 28.06 -4.72
CA LYS A 90 2.95 28.26 -5.02
C LYS A 90 2.14 26.99 -4.71
N ILE A 91 2.60 25.82 -5.12
CA ILE A 91 1.94 24.55 -4.86
C ILE A 91 1.83 24.29 -3.35
N VAL A 92 2.90 24.48 -2.58
CA VAL A 92 2.90 24.29 -1.12
C VAL A 92 1.91 25.23 -0.44
N HIS A 93 1.87 26.51 -0.87
CA HIS A 93 0.95 27.50 -0.34
C HIS A 93 -0.52 27.14 -0.67
N LEU A 94 -0.83 26.86 -1.94
CA LEU A 94 -2.17 26.49 -2.38
C LEU A 94 -2.68 25.24 -1.69
N LYS A 95 -1.87 24.19 -1.64
CA LYS A 95 -2.22 22.93 -0.93
C LYS A 95 -2.66 23.19 0.51
N LYS A 96 -1.88 24.02 1.23
CA LYS A 96 -2.20 24.35 2.62
C LYS A 96 -3.48 25.18 2.72
N HIS A 97 -3.57 26.25 1.92
CA HIS A 97 -4.69 27.19 1.98
C HIS A 97 -6.02 26.53 1.61
N LEU A 98 -6.07 25.85 0.47
CA LEU A 98 -7.30 25.26 -0.03
C LEU A 98 -7.80 24.11 0.87
N MET A 99 -6.89 23.28 1.39
CA MET A 99 -7.29 22.21 2.29
C MET A 99 -7.78 22.75 3.65
N ILE A 100 -7.12 23.77 4.20
CA ILE A 100 -7.57 24.41 5.46
C ILE A 100 -8.90 25.13 5.25
N ASP A 101 -9.09 25.82 4.14
CA ASP A 101 -10.36 26.48 3.82
C ASP A 101 -11.49 25.48 3.67
N TYR A 102 -11.23 24.35 3.00
CA TYR A 102 -12.18 23.25 2.90
C TYR A 102 -12.56 22.72 4.31
N ILE A 103 -11.56 22.36 5.15
CA ILE A 103 -11.81 21.82 6.50
C ILE A 103 -12.64 22.77 7.34
N LYS A 104 -12.38 24.08 7.28
CA LYS A 104 -13.13 25.09 8.04
C LYS A 104 -14.60 25.21 7.61
N LYS A 105 -14.86 25.04 6.30
CA LYS A 105 -16.19 25.17 5.70
C LYS A 105 -16.97 23.84 5.69
N CYS A 106 -16.28 22.74 5.88
CA CYS A 106 -16.87 21.40 5.80
C CYS A 106 -18.08 21.26 6.73
N ASP A 107 -19.13 20.65 6.21
CA ASP A 107 -20.41 20.36 6.87
C ASP A 107 -20.61 18.87 7.17
N SER A 108 -19.58 18.05 6.97
CA SER A 108 -19.63 16.61 7.23
C SER A 108 -19.69 16.31 8.73
N ASP A 109 -20.35 15.24 9.09
CA ASP A 109 -20.39 14.71 10.47
C ASP A 109 -19.04 14.08 10.86
N ILE A 110 -18.33 13.49 9.86
CA ILE A 110 -17.09 12.76 10.08
C ILE A 110 -16.05 13.17 9.02
N ILE A 111 -14.82 13.43 9.44
CA ILE A 111 -13.69 13.62 8.54
C ILE A 111 -12.59 12.60 8.83
N ILE A 112 -12.24 11.80 7.83
CA ILE A 112 -11.13 10.84 7.87
C ILE A 112 -9.93 11.41 7.10
N SER A 113 -8.80 11.48 7.75
CA SER A 113 -7.56 12.00 7.18
C SER A 113 -6.52 10.90 7.03
N THR A 114 -5.87 10.81 5.87
CA THR A 114 -4.99 9.71 5.49
C THR A 114 -3.52 10.10 5.39
N ARG A 115 -3.17 11.32 5.81
CA ARG A 115 -1.81 11.85 5.75
C ARG A 115 -1.48 12.70 6.98
N ASP A 116 -0.28 12.59 7.49
CA ASP A 116 0.26 13.36 8.63
C ASP A 116 -0.09 14.88 8.52
N ILE A 117 0.14 15.47 7.34
CA ILE A 117 -0.12 16.90 7.15
C ILE A 117 -1.61 17.24 7.21
N HIS A 118 -2.48 16.36 6.71
CA HIS A 118 -3.92 16.52 6.80
C HIS A 118 -4.40 16.30 8.24
N ASN A 119 -3.83 15.32 8.97
CA ASN A 119 -4.07 15.11 10.40
C ASN A 119 -3.84 16.40 11.19
N LYS A 120 -2.68 17.05 10.94
CA LYS A 120 -2.33 18.32 11.58
C LYS A 120 -3.34 19.44 11.29
N TRP A 121 -3.79 19.56 10.05
CA TRP A 121 -4.75 20.62 9.67
C TRP A 121 -6.14 20.30 10.20
N LEU A 122 -6.57 19.05 10.14
CA LEU A 122 -7.86 18.61 10.67
C LEU A 122 -7.93 18.86 12.18
N GLY A 123 -6.93 18.44 12.95
CA GLY A 123 -6.89 18.66 14.39
C GLY A 123 -6.81 20.14 14.80
N LYS A 124 -6.26 21.01 13.93
CA LYS A 124 -6.12 22.44 14.23
C LYS A 124 -7.31 23.29 13.79
N TYR A 125 -7.98 22.92 12.70
CA TYR A 125 -8.97 23.77 12.03
C TYR A 125 -10.32 23.11 11.84
N GLY A 126 -10.47 21.81 12.12
CA GLY A 126 -11.75 21.10 12.13
C GLY A 126 -12.66 21.63 13.23
N LYS A 127 -13.95 21.74 12.94
CA LYS A 127 -14.97 22.16 13.92
C LYS A 127 -15.10 21.10 15.03
N ASP A 128 -15.47 21.51 16.24
CA ASP A 128 -15.61 20.59 17.38
C ASP A 128 -16.77 19.60 17.22
N ALA A 129 -17.81 19.96 16.47
CA ALA A 129 -18.95 19.09 16.18
C ALA A 129 -18.64 17.97 15.18
N ILE A 130 -17.46 17.96 14.55
CA ILE A 130 -17.06 16.97 13.56
C ILE A 130 -16.23 15.89 14.25
N LEU A 131 -16.58 14.61 14.04
CA LEU A 131 -15.73 13.49 14.43
C LEU A 131 -14.47 13.44 13.55
N LYS A 132 -13.29 13.63 14.15
CA LYS A 132 -12.00 13.77 13.50
C LYS A 132 -11.18 12.50 13.65
N ILE A 133 -11.01 11.75 12.55
CA ILE A 133 -10.26 10.49 12.52
C ILE A 133 -9.00 10.68 11.69
N GLY A 134 -7.83 10.44 12.30
CA GLY A 134 -6.58 10.34 11.56
C GLY A 134 -6.22 8.89 11.27
N SER A 135 -5.50 8.65 10.17
CA SER A 135 -4.95 7.31 9.90
C SER A 135 -3.51 7.35 9.45
N GLU A 136 -2.77 6.26 9.73
CA GLU A 136 -1.38 6.07 9.30
C GLU A 136 -1.22 4.73 8.58
N HIS A 137 -0.58 4.82 7.43
CA HIS A 137 -0.38 3.70 6.53
C HIS A 137 1.11 3.41 6.24
N ASN A 138 2.03 4.15 6.87
CA ASN A 138 3.46 3.93 6.70
C ASN A 138 4.04 3.29 7.98
N ASP A 139 4.74 2.17 7.82
CA ASP A 139 5.52 1.59 8.90
C ASP A 139 6.89 2.26 8.94
N VAL A 140 7.03 3.22 9.83
CA VAL A 140 8.28 3.94 10.05
C VAL A 140 8.81 3.58 11.43
N ASN A 141 9.82 2.71 11.49
CA ASN A 141 10.50 2.30 12.73
C ASN A 141 11.37 3.46 13.30
N SER A 142 10.76 4.61 13.55
CA SER A 142 11.45 5.78 14.08
C SER A 142 10.63 6.43 15.20
N THR A 143 11.16 6.36 16.40
CA THR A 143 10.56 7.03 17.58
C THR A 143 10.34 8.53 17.33
N ASN A 144 11.26 9.21 16.65
CA ASN A 144 11.10 10.63 16.33
C ASN A 144 9.94 10.89 15.37
N TYR A 145 9.73 9.99 14.41
CA TYR A 145 8.58 10.07 13.52
C TYR A 145 7.27 9.91 14.31
N ILE A 146 7.16 8.88 15.16
CA ILE A 146 5.97 8.63 15.99
C ILE A 146 5.67 9.80 16.91
N LYS A 147 6.69 10.37 17.58
CA LYS A 147 6.55 11.58 18.42
C LYS A 147 6.04 12.78 17.60
N LYS A 148 6.50 12.94 16.36
CA LYS A 148 6.00 13.99 15.47
C LYS A 148 4.53 13.77 15.12
N ILE A 149 4.12 12.53 14.80
CA ILE A 149 2.71 12.19 14.56
C ILE A 149 1.86 12.49 15.80
N ALA A 150 2.32 12.11 16.99
CA ALA A 150 1.63 12.40 18.25
C ALA A 150 1.33 13.89 18.44
N GLN A 151 2.27 14.76 18.05
CA GLN A 151 2.05 16.23 18.12
C GLN A 151 1.02 16.71 17.09
N THR A 152 0.91 16.06 15.94
CA THR A 152 -0.01 16.49 14.86
C THR A 152 -1.41 15.93 15.05
N THR A 153 -1.58 14.89 15.85
CA THR A 153 -2.87 14.16 16.04
C THR A 153 -3.56 14.47 17.38
N LYS A 154 -2.94 15.20 18.28
CA LYS A 154 -3.45 15.42 19.67
C LYS A 154 -4.87 15.99 19.79
N ASN A 155 -5.38 16.65 18.75
CA ASN A 155 -6.73 17.23 18.70
C ASN A 155 -7.66 16.45 17.76
N LEU A 156 -7.33 15.20 17.43
CA LEU A 156 -8.22 14.26 16.77
C LEU A 156 -8.95 13.43 17.83
N ASP A 157 -10.05 12.81 17.45
CA ASP A 157 -10.84 11.95 18.36
C ASP A 157 -10.30 10.52 18.34
N TYR A 158 -9.89 10.01 17.17
CA TYR A 158 -9.32 8.68 16.98
C TYR A 158 -8.15 8.68 16.04
N PHE A 159 -7.23 7.73 16.24
CA PHE A 159 -6.13 7.46 15.33
C PHE A 159 -6.13 5.99 14.92
N VAL A 160 -6.34 5.74 13.62
CA VAL A 160 -6.43 4.38 13.06
C VAL A 160 -5.08 3.98 12.46
N VAL A 161 -4.64 2.77 12.76
CA VAL A 161 -3.44 2.15 12.22
C VAL A 161 -3.74 0.76 11.68
N VAL A 162 -2.90 0.26 10.77
CA VAL A 162 -3.22 -0.91 9.95
C VAL A 162 -2.62 -2.24 10.45
N SER A 163 -1.88 -2.23 11.56
CA SER A 163 -1.33 -3.45 12.18
C SER A 163 -1.25 -3.33 13.70
N ASP A 164 -1.28 -4.48 14.39
CA ASP A 164 -1.17 -4.55 15.85
C ASP A 164 0.15 -3.99 16.37
N LYS A 165 1.24 -4.21 15.64
CA LYS A 165 2.53 -3.59 15.97
C LYS A 165 2.44 -2.07 16.02
N MET A 166 1.80 -1.45 15.02
CA MET A 166 1.62 0.00 15.00
C MET A 166 0.79 0.49 16.19
N VAL A 167 -0.26 -0.25 16.60
CA VAL A 167 -1.00 0.08 17.83
C VAL A 167 -0.07 0.16 19.03
N ASN A 168 0.77 -0.86 19.23
CA ASN A 168 1.69 -0.93 20.35
C ASN A 168 2.74 0.19 20.31
N ASP A 169 3.19 0.59 19.13
CA ASP A 169 4.17 1.65 18.95
C ASP A 169 3.57 3.04 19.19
N TYR A 170 2.38 3.30 18.63
CA TYR A 170 1.72 4.61 18.73
C TYR A 170 1.07 4.88 20.08
N LYS A 171 0.46 3.90 20.74
CA LYS A 171 -0.14 4.03 22.07
C LYS A 171 0.82 4.58 23.13
N LYS A 172 2.12 4.39 22.97
CA LYS A 172 3.15 4.91 23.90
C LYS A 172 3.29 6.44 23.86
N TYR A 173 2.82 7.08 22.79
CA TYR A 173 3.09 8.49 22.53
C TYR A 173 1.84 9.32 22.24
N LEU A 174 0.73 8.70 21.81
CA LEU A 174 -0.52 9.39 21.54
C LEU A 174 -1.39 9.45 22.79
N SER A 175 -2.02 10.61 23.04
CA SER A 175 -3.00 10.83 24.12
C SER A 175 -4.43 10.49 23.72
N ILE A 176 -4.67 10.15 22.46
CA ILE A 176 -5.97 9.77 21.91
C ILE A 176 -6.04 8.26 21.66
N PRO A 177 -7.24 7.66 21.57
CA PRO A 177 -7.38 6.24 21.26
C PRO A 177 -6.72 5.86 19.93
N VAL A 178 -5.87 4.83 19.96
CA VAL A 178 -5.26 4.21 18.78
C VAL A 178 -5.98 2.90 18.51
N ILE A 179 -6.56 2.76 17.32
CA ILE A 179 -7.42 1.64 16.94
C ILE A 179 -6.80 0.89 15.78
N HIS A 180 -6.80 -0.46 15.87
CA HIS A 180 -6.39 -1.32 14.77
C HIS A 180 -7.57 -1.57 13.82
N ILE A 181 -7.46 -1.05 12.60
CA ILE A 181 -8.34 -1.42 11.48
C ILE A 181 -7.44 -1.76 10.30
N PRO A 182 -7.33 -3.06 9.93
CA PRO A 182 -6.50 -3.49 8.82
C PRO A 182 -7.05 -2.99 7.48
N ASN A 183 -6.19 -2.96 6.46
CA ASN A 183 -6.66 -2.75 5.10
C ASN A 183 -7.52 -3.93 4.63
N SER A 184 -8.35 -3.69 3.63
CA SER A 184 -9.26 -4.69 3.08
C SER A 184 -9.04 -4.90 1.59
N ILE A 185 -9.55 -6.02 1.08
CA ILE A 185 -9.83 -6.26 -0.34
C ILE A 185 -11.34 -6.14 -0.57
N GLU A 186 -11.73 -5.63 -1.72
CA GLU A 186 -13.14 -5.36 -2.02
C GLU A 186 -13.96 -6.66 -2.12
N LYS A 187 -13.43 -7.62 -2.87
CA LYS A 187 -14.04 -8.93 -3.12
C LYS A 187 -12.97 -9.98 -3.47
N LEU A 188 -13.35 -11.23 -3.37
CA LEU A 188 -12.52 -12.32 -3.88
C LEU A 188 -12.54 -12.31 -5.42
N PRO A 189 -11.45 -12.77 -6.07
CA PRO A 189 -11.42 -12.93 -7.52
C PRO A 189 -12.38 -14.04 -7.99
N ASN A 190 -12.80 -13.96 -9.25
CA ASN A 190 -13.69 -14.97 -9.83
C ASN A 190 -12.97 -16.32 -10.06
N ASN A 191 -11.67 -16.30 -10.25
CA ASN A 191 -10.83 -17.47 -10.49
C ASN A 191 -9.63 -17.44 -9.59
N TYR A 192 -9.12 -18.63 -9.24
CA TYR A 192 -7.97 -18.82 -8.38
C TYR A 192 -6.84 -19.54 -9.11
N SER A 193 -5.63 -19.40 -8.61
CA SER A 193 -4.50 -20.20 -9.09
C SER A 193 -4.74 -21.69 -8.91
N LYS A 194 -4.33 -22.49 -9.89
CA LYS A 194 -4.29 -23.95 -9.81
C LYS A 194 -3.09 -24.47 -9.01
N LEU A 195 -2.08 -23.63 -8.78
CA LEU A 195 -0.82 -23.92 -8.07
C LEU A 195 0.01 -25.06 -8.73
N GLU A 196 -0.11 -25.19 -10.04
CA GLU A 196 0.56 -26.24 -10.83
C GLU A 196 1.75 -25.68 -11.62
N SER A 197 1.83 -24.37 -11.81
CA SER A 197 2.90 -23.73 -12.54
C SER A 197 4.21 -23.66 -11.72
N ASN A 198 5.31 -23.36 -12.40
CA ASN A 198 6.57 -23.02 -11.75
C ASN A 198 6.80 -21.49 -11.71
N ASN A 199 5.74 -20.71 -11.86
CA ASN A 199 5.80 -19.27 -11.83
C ASN A 199 5.69 -18.76 -10.39
N VAL A 200 6.57 -17.86 -10.06
CA VAL A 200 6.58 -17.06 -8.82
C VAL A 200 6.30 -15.61 -9.19
N ILE A 201 5.52 -14.93 -8.37
CA ILE A 201 5.17 -13.53 -8.61
C ILE A 201 5.56 -12.66 -7.42
N SER A 202 5.98 -11.43 -7.71
CA SER A 202 6.15 -10.36 -6.73
C SER A 202 5.62 -9.05 -7.29
N VAL A 203 4.90 -8.28 -6.48
CA VAL A 203 4.20 -7.08 -6.92
C VAL A 203 4.53 -5.90 -6.03
N GLY A 204 4.91 -4.77 -6.62
CA GLY A 204 5.17 -3.55 -5.87
C GLY A 204 6.01 -2.53 -6.64
N ARG A 205 6.17 -1.33 -6.05
CA ARG A 205 7.02 -0.29 -6.64
C ARG A 205 8.48 -0.74 -6.66
N LEU A 206 9.17 -0.54 -7.77
CA LEU A 206 10.60 -0.86 -7.90
C LEU A 206 11.45 0.21 -7.18
N GLU A 207 11.40 0.18 -5.84
CA GLU A 207 12.11 1.08 -4.94
C GLU A 207 12.94 0.26 -3.93
N ASN A 208 14.04 0.82 -3.43
CA ASN A 208 14.95 0.12 -2.52
C ASN A 208 14.25 -0.54 -1.33
N VAL A 209 13.23 0.12 -0.77
CA VAL A 209 12.48 -0.41 0.39
C VAL A 209 11.77 -1.74 0.09
N LYS A 210 11.53 -2.08 -1.17
CA LYS A 210 10.87 -3.33 -1.58
C LYS A 210 11.82 -4.52 -1.68
N GLY A 211 13.14 -4.29 -1.67
CA GLY A 211 14.15 -5.33 -1.58
C GLY A 211 14.24 -6.25 -2.79
N TYR A 212 13.86 -5.79 -3.99
CA TYR A 212 13.95 -6.60 -5.21
C TYR A 212 15.37 -7.00 -5.57
N ASP A 213 16.36 -6.25 -5.11
CA ASP A 213 17.76 -6.62 -5.22
C ASP A 213 18.04 -7.99 -4.57
N ASP A 214 17.56 -8.19 -3.35
CA ASP A 214 17.64 -9.47 -2.62
C ASP A 214 16.84 -10.57 -3.33
N LEU A 215 15.66 -10.24 -3.87
CA LEU A 215 14.83 -11.22 -4.60
C LEU A 215 15.53 -11.76 -5.85
N ILE A 216 16.24 -10.91 -6.58
CA ILE A 216 17.03 -11.34 -7.74
C ILE A 216 18.18 -12.26 -7.33
N ASP A 217 18.85 -11.98 -6.19
CA ASP A 217 19.87 -12.87 -5.65
C ASP A 217 19.29 -14.24 -5.23
N VAL A 218 18.12 -14.25 -4.59
CA VAL A 218 17.38 -15.48 -4.28
C VAL A 218 17.08 -16.29 -5.54
N PHE A 219 16.65 -15.60 -6.61
CA PHE A 219 16.37 -16.29 -7.88
C PHE A 219 17.61 -16.81 -8.59
N LYS A 220 18.77 -16.16 -8.44
CA LYS A 220 20.05 -16.73 -8.92
C LYS A 220 20.34 -18.07 -8.24
N LEU A 221 20.08 -18.19 -6.92
CA LEU A 221 20.23 -19.46 -6.20
C LEU A 221 19.23 -20.52 -6.67
N ILE A 222 17.99 -20.12 -6.96
CA ILE A 222 16.95 -21.02 -7.46
C ILE A 222 17.31 -21.54 -8.83
N VAL A 223 17.62 -20.67 -9.79
CA VAL A 223 17.94 -21.03 -11.18
C VAL A 223 19.15 -21.94 -11.26
N SER A 224 20.15 -21.76 -10.37
CA SER A 224 21.31 -22.67 -10.31
C SER A 224 20.97 -24.11 -9.91
N LYS A 225 19.82 -24.34 -9.24
CA LYS A 225 19.34 -25.67 -8.80
C LYS A 225 18.21 -26.19 -9.70
N ASN A 226 17.39 -25.32 -10.27
CA ASN A 226 16.26 -25.65 -11.14
C ASN A 226 15.99 -24.50 -12.11
N GLU A 227 16.40 -24.67 -13.36
CA GLU A 227 16.22 -23.66 -14.43
C GLU A 227 14.77 -23.51 -14.92
N ASN A 228 13.88 -24.41 -14.53
CA ASN A 228 12.47 -24.37 -14.94
C ASN A 228 11.57 -23.59 -13.94
N VAL A 229 12.15 -22.69 -13.13
CA VAL A 229 11.41 -21.80 -12.24
C VAL A 229 11.51 -20.37 -12.73
N PHE A 230 10.39 -19.65 -12.75
CA PHE A 230 10.29 -18.31 -13.33
C PHE A 230 9.78 -17.29 -12.32
N LEU A 231 10.29 -16.05 -12.39
CA LEU A 231 9.86 -14.93 -11.58
C LEU A 231 9.30 -13.81 -12.43
N ASN A 232 8.08 -13.41 -12.13
CA ASN A 232 7.44 -12.22 -12.66
C ASN A 232 7.43 -11.11 -11.60
N ILE A 233 8.15 -10.02 -11.84
CA ILE A 233 8.11 -8.82 -10.99
C ILE A 233 7.22 -7.78 -11.66
N VAL A 234 6.12 -7.42 -11.00
CA VAL A 234 5.14 -6.45 -11.52
C VAL A 234 5.27 -5.14 -10.78
N GLY A 235 5.46 -4.06 -11.52
CA GLY A 235 5.53 -2.71 -10.99
C GLY A 235 6.55 -1.83 -11.71
N THR A 236 6.59 -0.55 -11.33
CA THR A 236 7.52 0.44 -11.85
C THR A 236 8.20 1.18 -10.69
N GLY A 237 9.31 1.83 -10.96
CA GLY A 237 10.03 2.61 -9.95
C GLY A 237 11.44 2.98 -10.36
N SER A 238 12.10 3.70 -9.48
CA SER A 238 13.43 4.28 -9.73
C SER A 238 14.55 3.22 -9.89
N GLN A 239 14.30 1.97 -9.49
CA GLN A 239 15.28 0.88 -9.54
C GLN A 239 15.19 0.03 -10.81
N TYR A 240 14.28 0.35 -11.76
CA TYR A 240 14.04 -0.50 -12.94
C TYR A 240 15.32 -0.80 -13.72
N ASP A 241 16.08 0.23 -14.11
CA ASP A 241 17.29 0.06 -14.93
C ASP A 241 18.36 -0.74 -14.17
N TYR A 242 18.58 -0.40 -12.90
CA TYR A 242 19.52 -1.12 -12.03
C TYR A 242 19.19 -2.61 -11.90
N LEU A 243 17.91 -2.94 -11.62
CA LEU A 243 17.47 -4.33 -11.48
C LEU A 243 17.57 -5.09 -12.80
N ASN A 244 17.25 -4.46 -13.92
CA ASN A 244 17.35 -5.06 -15.24
C ASN A 244 18.82 -5.36 -15.62
N GLU A 245 19.76 -4.45 -15.32
CA GLU A 245 21.18 -4.69 -15.49
C GLU A 245 21.70 -5.83 -14.59
N LYS A 246 21.24 -5.89 -13.34
CA LYS A 246 21.60 -6.97 -12.41
C LYS A 246 21.14 -8.33 -12.92
N ILE A 247 19.89 -8.45 -13.40
CA ILE A 247 19.35 -9.69 -14.00
C ILE A 247 20.25 -10.18 -15.15
N LYS A 248 20.61 -9.30 -16.08
CA LYS A 248 21.51 -9.63 -17.20
C LYS A 248 22.91 -10.03 -16.73
N LYS A 249 23.49 -9.29 -15.79
CA LYS A 249 24.82 -9.60 -15.24
C LYS A 249 24.87 -10.98 -14.58
N LEU A 250 23.77 -11.42 -13.99
CA LEU A 250 23.65 -12.73 -13.35
C LEU A 250 23.31 -13.85 -14.34
N GLY A 251 22.99 -13.53 -15.61
CA GLY A 251 22.61 -14.50 -16.65
C GLY A 251 21.32 -15.26 -16.35
N ILE A 252 20.32 -14.56 -15.79
CA ILE A 252 19.00 -15.15 -15.43
C ILE A 252 17.84 -14.42 -16.11
N GLU A 253 18.10 -13.72 -17.20
CA GLU A 253 17.08 -12.96 -17.93
C GLU A 253 15.99 -13.84 -18.59
N ASN A 254 16.26 -15.12 -18.78
CA ASN A 254 15.26 -16.06 -19.24
C ASN A 254 14.25 -16.43 -18.14
N ASN A 255 14.67 -16.38 -16.87
CA ASN A 255 13.90 -16.79 -15.70
C ASN A 255 13.25 -15.63 -14.96
N VAL A 256 13.83 -14.42 -14.99
CA VAL A 256 13.35 -13.25 -14.23
C VAL A 256 12.92 -12.15 -15.18
N LYS A 257 11.66 -11.72 -15.07
CA LYS A 257 11.05 -10.67 -15.91
C LYS A 257 10.56 -9.49 -15.09
N LEU A 258 10.96 -8.27 -15.48
CA LEU A 258 10.38 -7.03 -14.99
C LEU A 258 9.23 -6.64 -15.92
N LEU A 259 7.99 -6.88 -15.51
CA LEU A 259 6.81 -6.75 -16.39
C LEU A 259 6.28 -5.31 -16.48
N GLY A 260 6.83 -4.38 -15.70
CA GLY A 260 6.30 -3.03 -15.62
C GLY A 260 4.94 -2.97 -14.93
N TYR A 261 4.24 -1.85 -15.08
CA TYR A 261 2.89 -1.67 -14.56
C TYR A 261 1.89 -2.59 -15.28
N LYS A 262 0.94 -3.15 -14.53
CA LYS A 262 -0.22 -3.91 -15.05
C LYS A 262 -1.50 -3.40 -14.41
N ASP A 263 -2.57 -3.33 -15.20
CA ASP A 263 -3.91 -3.06 -14.68
C ASP A 263 -4.43 -4.22 -13.82
N SER A 264 -5.53 -3.99 -13.10
CA SER A 264 -6.09 -4.97 -12.16
C SER A 264 -6.48 -6.30 -12.81
N ASN A 265 -6.99 -6.29 -14.05
CA ASN A 265 -7.39 -7.53 -14.73
C ASN A 265 -6.18 -8.36 -15.15
N THR A 266 -5.17 -7.71 -15.74
CA THR A 266 -3.90 -8.35 -16.11
C THR A 266 -3.17 -8.86 -14.87
N LEU A 267 -3.18 -8.09 -13.78
CA LEU A 267 -2.56 -8.50 -12.53
C LEU A 267 -3.27 -9.73 -11.92
N SER A 268 -4.60 -9.77 -11.95
CA SER A 268 -5.38 -10.93 -11.51
C SER A 268 -5.03 -12.19 -12.31
N THR A 269 -4.87 -12.07 -13.63
CA THR A 269 -4.42 -13.18 -14.49
C THR A 269 -3.00 -13.64 -14.08
N LEU A 270 -2.07 -12.72 -13.85
CA LEU A 270 -0.71 -13.06 -13.43
C LEU A 270 -0.66 -13.75 -12.06
N TYR A 271 -1.51 -13.35 -11.11
CA TYR A 271 -1.67 -14.08 -9.86
C TYR A 271 -2.17 -15.52 -10.12
N ASN A 272 -3.21 -15.68 -10.95
CA ASN A 272 -3.78 -17.00 -11.26
C ASN A 272 -2.79 -17.93 -12.00
N ASP A 273 -1.90 -17.36 -12.81
CA ASP A 273 -0.85 -18.10 -13.54
C ASP A 273 0.37 -18.43 -12.68
N SER A 274 0.42 -17.93 -11.45
CA SER A 274 1.52 -18.16 -10.50
C SER A 274 1.16 -19.21 -9.46
N SER A 275 2.17 -19.81 -8.82
CA SER A 275 1.97 -20.78 -7.74
C SER A 275 2.43 -20.25 -6.37
N ILE A 276 3.27 -19.24 -6.33
CA ILE A 276 3.84 -18.68 -5.11
C ILE A 276 3.93 -17.16 -5.24
N TYR A 277 3.59 -16.44 -4.18
CA TYR A 277 3.90 -15.03 -4.02
C TYR A 277 5.11 -14.82 -3.13
N VAL A 278 6.03 -13.92 -3.50
CA VAL A 278 7.22 -13.62 -2.70
C VAL A 278 7.32 -12.13 -2.38
N MET A 279 7.60 -11.79 -1.12
CA MET A 279 7.84 -10.43 -0.66
C MET A 279 9.21 -10.32 0.03
N THR A 280 10.05 -9.40 -0.46
CA THR A 280 11.38 -9.14 0.10
C THR A 280 11.52 -7.74 0.72
N SER A 281 10.39 -7.06 0.98
CA SER A 281 10.38 -5.69 1.51
C SER A 281 11.18 -5.57 2.82
N PHE A 282 11.92 -4.48 2.96
CA PHE A 282 12.57 -4.10 4.23
C PHE A 282 11.56 -3.54 5.22
N SER A 283 10.53 -2.87 4.72
CA SER A 283 9.46 -2.30 5.53
C SER A 283 8.15 -2.35 4.74
N GLU A 284 7.09 -2.79 5.40
CA GLU A 284 5.73 -2.82 4.89
C GLU A 284 4.77 -2.72 6.09
N SER A 285 3.88 -1.76 6.07
CA SER A 285 2.93 -1.55 7.16
C SER A 285 1.84 -2.62 7.24
N PHE A 286 1.34 -3.05 6.07
CA PHE A 286 0.32 -4.08 5.97
C PHE A 286 0.59 -5.03 4.80
N GLY A 287 0.81 -4.50 3.58
CA GLY A 287 1.07 -5.31 2.40
C GLY A 287 -0.19 -5.74 1.65
N ILE A 288 -0.99 -4.79 1.18
CA ILE A 288 -2.22 -5.08 0.41
C ILE A 288 -1.94 -6.07 -0.73
N VAL A 289 -0.82 -5.95 -1.44
CA VAL A 289 -0.45 -6.85 -2.53
C VAL A 289 -0.21 -8.30 -2.08
N LEU A 290 0.21 -8.51 -0.83
CA LEU A 290 0.33 -9.84 -0.22
C LEU A 290 -1.07 -10.41 0.06
N LEU A 291 -1.97 -9.58 0.59
CA LEU A 291 -3.37 -9.96 0.80
C LEU A 291 -4.08 -10.26 -0.54
N GLU A 292 -3.82 -9.46 -1.59
CA GLU A 292 -4.30 -9.75 -2.96
C GLU A 292 -3.80 -11.11 -3.43
N ALA A 293 -2.51 -11.44 -3.24
CA ALA A 293 -1.97 -12.74 -3.60
C ALA A 293 -2.64 -13.89 -2.83
N GLN A 294 -2.83 -13.75 -1.51
CA GLN A 294 -3.57 -14.72 -0.70
C GLN A 294 -5.00 -14.91 -1.20
N SER A 295 -5.69 -13.84 -1.60
CA SER A 295 -7.04 -13.93 -2.16
C SER A 295 -7.12 -14.70 -3.49
N HIS A 296 -6.00 -14.77 -4.23
CA HIS A 296 -5.83 -15.61 -5.42
C HIS A 296 -5.36 -17.04 -5.09
N LYS A 297 -5.40 -17.45 -3.81
CA LYS A 297 -4.98 -18.78 -3.34
C LYS A 297 -3.45 -18.99 -3.40
N LEU A 298 -2.63 -17.96 -3.45
CA LEU A 298 -1.17 -18.12 -3.47
C LEU A 298 -0.61 -18.23 -2.03
N PRO A 299 0.13 -19.30 -1.70
CA PRO A 299 0.96 -19.32 -0.51
C PRO A 299 2.00 -18.22 -0.62
N CYS A 300 2.25 -17.49 0.49
CA CYS A 300 3.11 -16.33 0.52
C CYS A 300 4.41 -16.62 1.26
N ILE A 301 5.56 -16.29 0.65
CA ILE A 301 6.87 -16.38 1.30
C ILE A 301 7.43 -14.97 1.45
N ALA A 302 7.74 -14.55 2.66
CA ALA A 302 8.23 -13.21 2.92
C ALA A 302 9.41 -13.18 3.90
N PHE A 303 10.27 -12.15 3.79
CA PHE A 303 11.18 -11.84 4.89
C PHE A 303 10.39 -11.25 6.06
N ASP A 304 10.74 -11.64 7.28
CA ASP A 304 10.11 -11.18 8.53
C ASP A 304 10.49 -9.74 8.91
N SER A 305 11.33 -9.07 8.10
CA SER A 305 11.64 -7.64 8.24
C SER A 305 10.43 -6.74 7.98
N ALA A 306 9.46 -7.20 7.18
CA ALA A 306 8.24 -6.47 6.86
C ALA A 306 7.14 -6.80 7.89
N ASN A 307 6.71 -5.80 8.67
CA ASN A 307 5.69 -6.00 9.71
C ASN A 307 4.34 -6.44 9.12
N GLY A 308 3.97 -5.93 7.94
CA GLY A 308 2.77 -6.37 7.23
C GLY A 308 2.81 -7.85 6.82
N ALA A 309 3.97 -8.41 6.55
CA ALA A 309 4.09 -9.85 6.31
C ALA A 309 3.80 -10.66 7.58
N LYS A 310 4.25 -10.18 8.75
CA LYS A 310 3.93 -10.83 10.05
C LYS A 310 2.45 -10.72 10.43
N GLU A 311 1.78 -9.67 9.96
CA GLU A 311 0.33 -9.49 10.18
C GLU A 311 -0.49 -10.49 9.36
N LEU A 312 -0.06 -10.76 8.13
CA LEU A 312 -0.85 -11.50 7.14
C LEU A 312 -0.45 -12.97 7.00
N ILE A 313 0.78 -13.35 7.32
CA ILE A 313 1.27 -14.73 7.14
C ILE A 313 1.31 -15.48 8.47
N ASN A 314 0.55 -16.57 8.54
CA ASN A 314 0.66 -17.57 9.59
C ASN A 314 1.74 -18.58 9.20
N ASN A 315 2.93 -18.43 9.78
CA ASN A 315 4.12 -19.20 9.39
C ASN A 315 3.89 -20.71 9.44
N GLY A 316 4.09 -21.40 8.30
CA GLY A 316 3.89 -22.82 8.14
C GLY A 316 2.44 -23.27 7.92
N VAL A 317 1.48 -22.33 7.90
CA VAL A 317 0.04 -22.60 7.70
C VAL A 317 -0.45 -22.10 6.35
N ASP A 318 -0.20 -20.82 6.03
CA ASP A 318 -0.63 -20.17 4.77
C ASP A 318 0.54 -19.59 3.99
N GLY A 319 1.77 -19.84 4.46
CA GLY A 319 3.01 -19.35 3.87
C GLY A 319 4.19 -19.48 4.82
N TYR A 320 5.28 -18.79 4.50
CA TYR A 320 6.50 -18.81 5.31
C TYR A 320 7.04 -17.43 5.59
N LEU A 321 7.45 -17.21 6.85
CA LEU A 321 8.24 -16.07 7.28
C LEU A 321 9.71 -16.48 7.42
N ILE A 322 10.59 -15.79 6.70
CA ILE A 322 12.02 -16.11 6.67
C ILE A 322 12.77 -15.06 7.49
N GLY A 323 13.37 -15.51 8.59
CA GLY A 323 14.14 -14.67 9.50
C GLY A 323 15.48 -14.22 8.91
N ASN A 324 16.03 -13.15 9.49
CA ASN A 324 17.39 -12.65 9.20
C ASN A 324 17.67 -12.34 7.72
N ARG A 325 16.63 -12.18 6.90
CA ARG A 325 16.73 -12.02 5.44
C ARG A 325 17.60 -13.11 4.77
N ASP A 326 17.47 -14.33 5.26
CA ASP A 326 18.23 -15.51 4.79
C ASP A 326 17.76 -15.89 3.37
N LYS A 327 18.57 -15.51 2.37
CA LYS A 327 18.31 -15.73 0.95
C LYS A 327 18.31 -17.23 0.58
N GLU A 328 19.18 -18.02 1.18
CA GLU A 328 19.25 -19.46 0.93
C GLU A 328 18.02 -20.18 1.47
N LYS A 329 17.60 -19.85 2.69
CA LYS A 329 16.38 -20.39 3.28
C LYS A 329 15.14 -20.01 2.46
N MET A 330 15.06 -18.77 1.96
CA MET A 330 13.98 -18.34 1.08
C MET A 330 13.98 -19.14 -0.23
N ALA A 331 15.14 -19.27 -0.89
CA ALA A 331 15.28 -20.07 -2.11
C ALA A 331 14.86 -21.53 -1.90
N ASN A 332 15.30 -22.14 -0.81
CA ASN A 332 14.95 -23.53 -0.49
C ASN A 332 13.44 -23.70 -0.23
N LYS A 333 12.77 -22.72 0.44
CA LYS A 333 11.32 -22.78 0.65
C LYS A 333 10.53 -22.60 -0.64
N ILE A 334 10.99 -21.75 -1.57
CA ILE A 334 10.38 -21.61 -2.89
C ILE A 334 10.51 -22.93 -3.66
N LEU A 335 11.71 -23.52 -3.72
CA LEU A 335 11.94 -24.80 -4.39
C LEU A 335 11.15 -25.96 -3.76
N GLU A 336 11.02 -25.98 -2.44
CA GLU A 336 10.18 -26.96 -1.72
C GLU A 336 8.74 -26.92 -2.23
N LEU A 337 8.11 -25.73 -2.31
CA LEU A 337 6.73 -25.60 -2.77
C LEU A 337 6.57 -25.80 -4.29
N ILE A 338 7.59 -25.52 -5.09
CA ILE A 338 7.58 -25.81 -6.53
C ILE A 338 7.59 -27.32 -6.76
N ASN A 339 8.33 -28.08 -5.96
CA ASN A 339 8.48 -29.54 -6.11
C ASN A 339 7.37 -30.34 -5.39
N ASP A 340 6.78 -29.79 -4.34
CA ASP A 340 5.68 -30.39 -3.57
C ASP A 340 4.38 -29.62 -3.83
N LYS A 341 3.68 -29.99 -4.92
CA LYS A 341 2.43 -29.33 -5.33
C LYS A 341 1.29 -29.54 -4.32
N ASP A 342 1.27 -30.65 -3.61
CA ASP A 342 0.22 -30.92 -2.62
C ASP A 342 0.38 -29.98 -1.41
N LYS A 343 1.60 -29.81 -0.93
CA LYS A 343 1.92 -28.84 0.12
C LYS A 343 1.63 -27.40 -0.32
N CYS A 344 2.00 -27.07 -1.56
CA CYS A 344 1.70 -25.75 -2.16
C CYS A 344 0.18 -25.50 -2.18
N LYS A 345 -0.63 -26.50 -2.59
CA LYS A 345 -2.10 -26.42 -2.60
C LYS A 345 -2.66 -26.30 -1.18
N GLN A 346 -2.17 -27.06 -0.22
CA GLN A 346 -2.59 -26.97 1.18
C GLN A 346 -2.37 -25.58 1.77
N LEU A 347 -1.17 -25.01 1.61
CA LEU A 347 -0.87 -23.65 2.08
C LEU A 347 -1.68 -22.60 1.35
N GLY A 348 -1.90 -22.77 0.04
CA GLY A 348 -2.71 -21.85 -0.77
C GLY A 348 -4.17 -21.82 -0.37
N GLU A 349 -4.79 -22.99 -0.01
CA GLU A 349 -6.15 -23.04 0.54
C GLU A 349 -6.24 -22.22 1.84
N GLN A 350 -5.26 -22.38 2.73
CA GLN A 350 -5.23 -21.64 3.99
C GLN A 350 -5.00 -20.14 3.76
N ALA A 351 -4.19 -19.77 2.77
CA ALA A 351 -3.97 -18.38 2.39
C ALA A 351 -5.29 -17.72 1.91
N LEU A 352 -6.05 -18.43 1.07
CA LEU A 352 -7.38 -17.97 0.64
C LEU A 352 -8.33 -17.81 1.84
N GLU A 353 -8.42 -18.80 2.72
CA GLU A 353 -9.28 -18.73 3.92
C GLU A 353 -8.87 -17.56 4.83
N ASN A 354 -7.56 -17.33 5.03
CA ASN A 354 -7.09 -16.20 5.82
C ASN A 354 -7.48 -14.87 5.17
N SER A 355 -7.39 -14.75 3.85
CA SER A 355 -7.73 -13.51 3.12
C SER A 355 -9.20 -13.09 3.28
N LYS A 356 -10.13 -14.03 3.47
CA LYS A 356 -11.56 -13.75 3.65
C LYS A 356 -11.84 -12.89 4.88
N LYS A 357 -11.01 -12.97 5.94
CA LYS A 357 -11.12 -12.13 7.14
C LYS A 357 -10.97 -10.63 6.83
N TYR A 358 -10.30 -10.31 5.73
CA TYR A 358 -9.97 -8.95 5.28
C TYR A 358 -10.86 -8.47 4.14
N LEU A 359 -11.98 -9.14 3.85
CA LEU A 359 -12.98 -8.62 2.93
C LEU A 359 -13.56 -7.30 3.46
N SER A 360 -13.84 -6.36 2.57
CA SER A 360 -14.35 -5.04 2.94
C SER A 360 -15.62 -5.10 3.78
N GLU A 361 -16.50 -6.09 3.55
CA GLU A 361 -17.69 -6.33 4.35
C GLU A 361 -17.38 -6.67 5.82
N ASN A 362 -16.31 -7.43 6.08
CA ASN A 362 -15.86 -7.81 7.43
C ASN A 362 -15.12 -6.66 8.13
N ILE A 363 -14.41 -5.83 7.38
CA ILE A 363 -13.63 -4.70 7.93
C ILE A 363 -14.51 -3.46 8.13
N LYS A 364 -15.55 -3.28 7.30
CA LYS A 364 -16.48 -2.16 7.38
C LYS A 364 -17.03 -1.96 8.79
N GLN A 365 -17.45 -3.06 9.47
CA GLN A 365 -18.04 -2.95 10.79
C GLN A 365 -17.13 -2.26 11.81
N LYS A 366 -15.82 -2.48 11.75
CA LYS A 366 -14.85 -1.80 12.62
C LYS A 366 -14.84 -0.27 12.43
N TRP A 367 -15.10 0.19 11.20
CA TRP A 367 -15.24 1.62 10.91
C TRP A 367 -16.58 2.16 11.41
N VAL A 368 -17.68 1.44 11.16
CA VAL A 368 -19.01 1.80 11.63
C VAL A 368 -19.01 1.92 13.16
N ASP A 369 -18.34 1.01 13.87
CA ASP A 369 -18.23 1.06 15.34
C ASP A 369 -17.57 2.35 15.86
N ILE A 370 -16.74 3.02 15.04
CA ILE A 370 -16.17 4.33 15.37
C ILE A 370 -17.12 5.46 14.97
N PHE A 371 -17.81 5.33 13.84
CA PHE A 371 -18.69 6.36 13.31
C PHE A 371 -19.95 6.57 14.15
N GLU A 372 -20.36 5.55 14.90
CA GLU A 372 -21.58 5.57 15.73
C GLU A 372 -21.31 5.84 17.23
N LYS A 373 -20.06 6.10 17.60
CA LYS A 373 -19.67 6.56 18.95
C LYS A 373 -19.83 8.07 19.08
#